data_8b0d7def81aafbe18cf81a2d57c281c7
#
_entry.id   8b0d7def81aafbe18cf81a2d57c281c7
#
_cell.length_a   1.000
_cell.length_b   1.000
_cell.length_c   1.000
_cell.angle_alpha   90.00
_cell.angle_beta   90.00
_cell.angle_gamma   90.00
#
_symmetry.space_group_name_H-M   'P 1'
#
loop_
_entity.id
_entity.type
_entity.pdbx_description
1 polymer ?
#
loop_
_entity_poly.entity_id
_entity_poly.type
_entity_poly.pdbx_seq_one_letter_code
_entity_poly.pdbx_strand_id
1 'polypeptide(L)'
;LGDVYKRQRYVHNDICFPAQIVIGEALAALESGKYDPDKVAIATGKYIGDCRLTHYAALLRKALDDAGYPQVPIITNDAEDAHNVHPGFKMNLKTAMQIAFGLPMIDALEELLRKIRPYELEPGSADAAFDKSIDAVIGGLRQGGIGGMKKGFKKAIASMLSVKYDRSKPRPTVLIVGEYLLNFHPGANRDMELYLENNGLEIIEARMTDVIRKTYFYQRSQQREYKVHRPLPTKLNNSISDAFFKLAHDATDKIAKAHPLYTPPCRMPELVQASDPIIHHTFDAGEGVLIPAEILHHAKRGCRAFVILQPFGCLPNHVVGRGISKRLKELYPDAQILPLDFDPDVSFANIENRLQMLIMNARKPRTS
;
A
#
# COMPACT_ATOMS: atom_id res chain seq x y z
N LEU A 1 4.96 8.77 -16.73
CA LEU A 1 3.67 8.41 -17.37
C LEU A 1 3.70 8.50 -18.89
N GLY A 2 4.49 9.41 -19.52
CA GLY A 2 4.65 9.46 -20.99
C GLY A 2 5.13 8.15 -21.61
N ASP A 3 5.82 7.31 -20.86
CA ASP A 3 6.30 6.01 -21.32
C ASP A 3 5.22 4.92 -21.30
N VAL A 4 4.14 5.06 -20.55
CA VAL A 4 3.03 4.11 -20.55
C VAL A 4 2.38 4.06 -21.94
N TYR A 5 2.19 5.21 -22.59
CA TYR A 5 1.66 5.28 -23.97
C TYR A 5 2.50 4.55 -25.01
N LYS A 6 3.81 4.74 -24.98
CA LYS A 6 4.71 4.09 -25.94
C LYS A 6 4.68 2.57 -25.85
N ARG A 7 4.18 2.04 -24.71
CA ARG A 7 4.24 0.62 -24.37
C ARG A 7 2.91 -0.09 -24.50
N GLN A 8 1.80 0.63 -24.75
CA GLN A 8 0.50 0.04 -25.06
C GLN A 8 0.52 -0.93 -26.24
N ARG A 9 1.53 -0.84 -27.11
CA ARG A 9 1.75 -1.82 -28.18
C ARG A 9 2.11 -3.22 -27.67
N TYR A 10 2.62 -3.34 -26.42
CA TYR A 10 3.00 -4.62 -25.81
C TYR A 10 1.95 -5.14 -24.84
N VAL A 11 1.03 -4.28 -24.40
CA VAL A 11 0.00 -4.61 -23.45
C VAL A 11 -1.31 -3.95 -23.89
N HIS A 12 -2.39 -4.71 -23.87
CA HIS A 12 -3.70 -4.18 -24.25
C HIS A 12 -4.12 -3.04 -23.32
N ASN A 13 -4.59 -1.92 -23.87
CA ASN A 13 -4.97 -0.73 -23.08
C ASN A 13 -6.21 -0.92 -22.21
N ASP A 14 -7.02 -1.95 -22.46
CA ASP A 14 -8.18 -2.32 -21.62
C ASP A 14 -7.79 -3.17 -20.38
N ILE A 15 -6.50 -3.46 -20.19
CA ILE A 15 -6.04 -4.12 -18.97
C ILE A 15 -6.01 -3.13 -17.81
N CYS A 16 -6.02 -3.65 -16.56
CA CYS A 16 -5.96 -2.77 -15.41
C CYS A 16 -4.72 -1.86 -15.44
N PHE A 17 -4.90 -0.61 -15.08
CA PHE A 17 -3.87 0.43 -15.15
C PHE A 17 -2.58 0.08 -14.36
N PRO A 18 -2.63 -0.51 -13.13
CA PRO A 18 -1.43 -0.98 -12.44
C PRO A 18 -0.59 -1.97 -13.27
N ALA A 19 -1.21 -2.89 -14.02
CA ALA A 19 -0.45 -3.78 -14.90
C ALA A 19 0.28 -3.03 -16.00
N GLN A 20 -0.35 -1.99 -16.58
CA GLN A 20 0.27 -1.16 -17.59
C GLN A 20 1.48 -0.40 -17.03
N ILE A 21 1.38 0.11 -15.78
CA ILE A 21 2.48 0.80 -15.10
C ILE A 21 3.65 -0.17 -14.88
N VAL A 22 3.40 -1.31 -14.23
CA VAL A 22 4.46 -2.29 -13.90
C VAL A 22 5.20 -2.76 -15.15
N ILE A 23 4.47 -3.09 -16.22
CA ILE A 23 5.08 -3.53 -17.48
C ILE A 23 5.79 -2.36 -18.17
N GLY A 24 5.18 -1.18 -18.18
CA GLY A 24 5.76 0.02 -18.74
C GLY A 24 7.09 0.41 -18.10
N GLU A 25 7.16 0.39 -16.78
CA GLU A 25 8.38 0.72 -16.03
C GLU A 25 9.48 -0.32 -16.24
N ALA A 26 9.11 -1.62 -16.28
CA ALA A 26 10.07 -2.68 -16.58
C ALA A 26 10.72 -2.49 -17.94
N LEU A 27 9.92 -2.22 -18.98
CA LEU A 27 10.43 -1.95 -20.32
C LEU A 27 11.23 -0.63 -20.37
N ALA A 28 10.77 0.44 -19.64
CA ALA A 28 11.51 1.70 -19.57
C ALA A 28 12.89 1.53 -18.94
N ALA A 29 12.97 0.73 -17.89
CA ALA A 29 14.25 0.45 -17.25
C ALA A 29 15.22 -0.24 -18.22
N LEU A 30 14.76 -1.27 -18.93
CA LEU A 30 15.60 -2.00 -19.92
C LEU A 30 16.02 -1.12 -21.11
N GLU A 31 15.10 -0.33 -21.65
CA GLU A 31 15.38 0.57 -22.78
C GLU A 31 16.21 1.81 -22.38
N SER A 32 16.35 2.10 -21.10
CA SER A 32 17.12 3.26 -20.61
C SER A 32 18.60 3.18 -20.88
N GLY A 33 19.12 1.98 -21.20
CA GLY A 33 20.55 1.70 -21.33
C GLY A 33 21.34 1.74 -20.01
N LYS A 34 20.66 1.98 -18.88
CA LYS A 34 21.30 2.01 -17.55
C LYS A 34 21.56 0.62 -16.97
N TYR A 35 20.87 -0.39 -17.47
CA TYR A 35 20.93 -1.76 -16.99
C TYR A 35 21.30 -2.69 -18.13
N ASP A 36 22.20 -3.63 -17.85
CA ASP A 36 22.54 -4.71 -18.75
C ASP A 36 21.45 -5.78 -18.71
N PRO A 37 20.69 -6.03 -19.79
CA PRO A 37 19.60 -7.00 -19.79
C PRO A 37 20.00 -8.42 -19.38
N ASP A 38 21.29 -8.77 -19.57
CA ASP A 38 21.80 -10.10 -19.21
C ASP A 38 22.14 -10.23 -17.70
N LYS A 39 22.06 -9.12 -16.95
CA LYS A 39 22.43 -9.07 -15.53
C LYS A 39 21.28 -8.59 -14.62
N VAL A 40 20.08 -8.46 -15.14
CA VAL A 40 18.92 -8.01 -14.39
C VAL A 40 17.83 -9.06 -14.35
N ALA A 41 16.98 -8.98 -13.34
CA ALA A 41 15.74 -9.73 -13.24
C ALA A 41 14.62 -8.77 -12.83
N ILE A 42 13.41 -9.04 -13.27
CA ILE A 42 12.24 -8.26 -12.86
C ILE A 42 11.45 -9.06 -11.85
N ALA A 43 11.15 -8.45 -10.69
CA ALA A 43 10.33 -9.07 -9.67
C ALA A 43 8.89 -8.52 -9.74
N THR A 44 7.92 -9.42 -9.71
CA THR A 44 6.50 -9.04 -9.59
C THR A 44 5.79 -9.96 -8.62
N GLY A 45 4.81 -9.42 -7.88
CA GLY A 45 3.95 -10.22 -7.03
C GLY A 45 2.98 -11.06 -7.86
N LYS A 46 2.50 -12.15 -7.27
CA LYS A 46 1.34 -12.90 -7.74
C LYS A 46 0.33 -13.01 -6.62
N TYR A 47 -0.92 -12.71 -6.93
CA TYR A 47 -2.04 -12.90 -6.04
C TYR A 47 -2.93 -14.02 -6.58
N ILE A 48 -3.33 -14.95 -5.73
CA ILE A 48 -4.24 -16.02 -6.12
C ILE A 48 -5.64 -15.63 -5.68
N GLY A 49 -6.47 -15.17 -6.62
CA GLY A 49 -7.82 -14.71 -6.33
C GLY A 49 -8.38 -13.80 -7.43
N ASP A 50 -9.41 -13.04 -7.11
CA ASP A 50 -10.17 -12.21 -8.04
C ASP A 50 -9.47 -10.86 -8.34
N CYS A 51 -8.18 -10.92 -8.63
CA CYS A 51 -7.37 -9.76 -9.01
C CYS A 51 -6.52 -10.07 -10.24
N ARG A 52 -6.36 -9.09 -11.12
CA ARG A 52 -5.54 -9.23 -12.33
C ARG A 52 -4.05 -9.46 -12.02
N LEU A 53 -3.58 -9.14 -10.82
CA LEU A 53 -2.23 -9.44 -10.34
C LEU A 53 -1.86 -10.93 -10.47
N THR A 54 -2.85 -11.82 -10.49
CA THR A 54 -2.68 -13.25 -10.79
C THR A 54 -1.96 -13.49 -12.13
N HIS A 55 -2.11 -12.58 -13.10
CA HIS A 55 -1.63 -12.74 -14.48
C HIS A 55 -0.46 -11.79 -14.84
N TYR A 56 0.03 -10.95 -13.91
CA TYR A 56 1.07 -9.96 -14.22
C TYR A 56 2.35 -10.60 -14.75
N ALA A 57 2.80 -11.72 -14.15
CA ALA A 57 4.01 -12.40 -14.59
C ALA A 57 3.90 -12.88 -16.05
N ALA A 58 2.77 -13.48 -16.43
CA ALA A 58 2.54 -13.94 -17.80
C ALA A 58 2.45 -12.78 -18.81
N LEU A 59 1.77 -11.69 -18.42
CA LEU A 59 1.68 -10.50 -19.27
C LEU A 59 3.04 -9.82 -19.44
N LEU A 60 3.81 -9.72 -18.35
CA LEU A 60 5.17 -9.19 -18.38
C LEU A 60 6.10 -10.05 -19.24
N ARG A 61 5.99 -11.40 -19.14
CA ARG A 61 6.76 -12.31 -19.98
C ARG A 61 6.48 -12.06 -21.47
N LYS A 62 5.19 -12.01 -21.83
CA LYS A 62 4.78 -11.70 -23.19
C LYS A 62 5.33 -10.36 -23.66
N ALA A 63 5.21 -9.33 -22.85
CA ALA A 63 5.68 -7.99 -23.20
C ALA A 63 7.21 -7.93 -23.39
N LEU A 64 7.97 -8.64 -22.54
CA LEU A 64 9.43 -8.74 -22.66
C LEU A 64 9.84 -9.49 -23.92
N ASP A 65 9.16 -10.59 -24.24
CA ASP A 65 9.44 -11.36 -25.47
C ASP A 65 9.17 -10.53 -26.72
N ASP A 66 8.02 -9.86 -26.78
CA ASP A 66 7.63 -8.98 -27.88
C ASP A 66 8.56 -7.75 -28.03
N ALA A 67 9.15 -7.30 -26.92
CA ALA A 67 10.09 -6.18 -26.89
C ALA A 67 11.55 -6.59 -27.18
N GLY A 68 11.84 -7.89 -27.35
CA GLY A 68 13.18 -8.39 -27.66
C GLY A 68 14.06 -8.68 -26.44
N TYR A 69 13.46 -8.88 -25.26
CA TYR A 69 14.15 -9.22 -24.01
C TYR A 69 13.75 -10.61 -23.45
N PRO A 70 13.79 -11.69 -24.27
CA PRO A 70 13.37 -13.02 -23.82
C PRO A 70 14.27 -13.60 -22.72
N GLN A 71 15.54 -13.14 -22.64
CA GLN A 71 16.52 -13.59 -21.64
C GLN A 71 16.28 -13.04 -20.24
N VAL A 72 15.53 -11.93 -20.09
CA VAL A 72 15.31 -11.30 -18.80
C VAL A 72 14.40 -12.17 -17.94
N PRO A 73 14.86 -12.70 -16.80
CA PRO A 73 14.03 -13.53 -15.94
C PRO A 73 13.03 -12.72 -15.14
N ILE A 74 11.86 -13.33 -14.88
CA ILE A 74 10.84 -12.78 -14.00
C ILE A 74 10.80 -13.60 -12.71
N ILE A 75 10.87 -12.91 -11.57
CA ILE A 75 10.81 -13.51 -10.23
C ILE A 75 9.44 -13.28 -9.66
N THR A 76 8.76 -14.35 -9.24
CA THR A 76 7.46 -14.30 -8.56
C THR A 76 7.53 -14.95 -7.18
N ASN A 77 6.51 -14.68 -6.37
CA ASN A 77 6.32 -15.34 -5.07
C ASN A 77 5.61 -16.69 -5.18
N ASP A 78 5.28 -17.16 -6.38
CA ASP A 78 4.64 -18.45 -6.62
C ASP A 78 5.67 -19.50 -7.05
N ALA A 79 5.73 -20.60 -6.28
CA ALA A 79 6.65 -21.70 -6.55
C ALA A 79 6.32 -22.44 -7.86
N GLU A 80 5.05 -22.49 -8.27
CA GLU A 80 4.63 -23.14 -9.52
C GLU A 80 5.09 -22.33 -10.74
N ASP A 81 5.01 -21.02 -10.67
CA ASP A 81 5.50 -20.13 -11.72
C ASP A 81 7.04 -20.11 -11.80
N ALA A 82 7.73 -20.42 -10.71
CA ALA A 82 9.19 -20.40 -10.67
C ALA A 82 9.82 -21.36 -11.71
N HIS A 83 9.14 -22.44 -12.08
CA HIS A 83 9.60 -23.36 -13.11
C HIS A 83 9.58 -22.77 -14.52
N ASN A 84 8.61 -21.91 -14.80
CA ASN A 84 8.40 -21.30 -16.12
C ASN A 84 9.06 -19.94 -16.27
N VAL A 85 9.35 -19.26 -15.16
CA VAL A 85 9.78 -17.87 -15.14
C VAL A 85 11.22 -17.71 -14.68
N HIS A 86 11.59 -18.29 -13.54
CA HIS A 86 12.98 -18.33 -13.08
C HIS A 86 13.25 -19.48 -12.09
N PRO A 87 13.67 -20.66 -12.58
CA PRO A 87 13.81 -21.90 -11.76
C PRO A 87 14.90 -21.81 -10.67
N GLY A 88 15.83 -20.86 -10.78
CA GLY A 88 16.95 -20.72 -9.85
C GLY A 88 16.72 -19.77 -8.67
N PHE A 89 15.66 -18.96 -8.69
CA PHE A 89 15.43 -17.99 -7.60
C PHE A 89 14.60 -18.60 -6.47
N LYS A 90 15.17 -18.60 -5.27
CA LYS A 90 14.45 -19.01 -4.05
C LYS A 90 14.63 -17.99 -2.97
N MET A 91 13.53 -17.46 -2.47
CA MET A 91 13.55 -16.61 -1.27
C MET A 91 13.90 -17.48 -0.07
N ASN A 92 15.05 -17.24 0.54
CA ASN A 92 15.45 -17.96 1.74
C ASN A 92 14.71 -17.43 2.98
N LEU A 93 14.61 -18.28 4.01
CA LEU A 93 13.91 -17.95 5.24
C LEU A 93 14.44 -16.67 5.90
N LYS A 94 15.76 -16.46 5.86
CA LYS A 94 16.38 -15.25 6.43
C LYS A 94 15.87 -13.98 5.76
N THR A 95 15.80 -13.96 4.43
CA THR A 95 15.27 -12.81 3.67
C THR A 95 13.78 -12.60 3.96
N ALA A 96 12.98 -13.67 3.99
CA ALA A 96 11.56 -13.58 4.33
C ALA A 96 11.35 -12.98 5.73
N MET A 97 12.15 -13.41 6.71
CA MET A 97 12.13 -12.85 8.06
C MET A 97 12.54 -11.38 8.10
N GLN A 98 13.54 -10.98 7.33
CA GLN A 98 13.99 -9.58 7.25
C GLN A 98 12.90 -8.68 6.65
N ILE A 99 12.21 -9.13 5.61
CA ILE A 99 11.08 -8.42 5.02
C ILE A 99 9.93 -8.28 6.04
N ALA A 100 9.56 -9.37 6.70
CA ALA A 100 8.47 -9.37 7.67
C ALA A 100 8.72 -8.43 8.88
N PHE A 101 9.97 -8.21 9.28
CA PHE A 101 10.32 -7.22 10.30
C PHE A 101 10.50 -5.81 9.74
N GLY A 102 10.97 -5.67 8.50
CA GLY A 102 11.25 -4.37 7.87
C GLY A 102 9.98 -3.61 7.52
N LEU A 103 9.00 -4.28 6.89
CA LEU A 103 7.79 -3.63 6.42
C LEU A 103 7.00 -2.90 7.53
N PRO A 104 6.71 -3.49 8.70
CA PRO A 104 6.04 -2.76 9.78
C PRO A 104 6.83 -1.55 10.30
N MET A 105 8.17 -1.58 10.22
CA MET A 105 9.00 -0.44 10.61
C MET A 105 8.86 0.72 9.62
N ILE A 106 8.78 0.41 8.32
CA ILE A 106 8.52 1.42 7.27
C ILE A 106 7.14 2.02 7.47
N ASP A 107 6.09 1.20 7.59
CA ASP A 107 4.72 1.69 7.87
C ASP A 107 4.66 2.64 9.07
N ALA A 108 5.41 2.32 10.15
CA ALA A 108 5.45 3.15 11.34
C ALA A 108 6.18 4.49 11.11
N LEU A 109 7.25 4.50 10.31
CA LEU A 109 7.97 5.73 9.95
C LEU A 109 7.16 6.61 9.02
N GLU A 110 6.49 6.04 8.03
CA GLU A 110 5.60 6.77 7.12
C GLU A 110 4.42 7.39 7.85
N GLU A 111 3.80 6.64 8.79
CA GLU A 111 2.74 7.20 9.63
C GLU A 111 3.24 8.40 10.44
N LEU A 112 4.43 8.32 11.03
CA LEU A 112 5.03 9.43 11.77
C LEU A 112 5.34 10.61 10.86
N LEU A 113 5.87 10.36 9.66
CA LEU A 113 6.13 11.41 8.66
C LEU A 113 4.86 12.19 8.35
N ARG A 114 3.75 11.51 8.00
CA ARG A 114 2.45 12.13 7.70
C ARG A 114 1.85 12.92 8.87
N LYS A 115 2.18 12.54 10.11
CA LYS A 115 1.73 13.25 11.32
C LYS A 115 2.62 14.43 11.71
N ILE A 116 3.87 14.47 11.27
CA ILE A 116 4.86 15.51 11.61
C ILE A 116 4.98 16.54 10.50
N ARG A 117 5.17 16.11 9.25
CA ARG A 117 5.46 16.97 8.10
C ARG A 117 4.47 18.13 7.92
N PRO A 118 3.14 17.93 8.04
CA PRO A 118 2.20 19.05 7.91
C PRO A 118 2.34 20.13 8.99
N TYR A 119 3.05 19.84 10.06
CA TYR A 119 3.18 20.70 11.26
C TYR A 119 4.62 21.09 11.58
N GLU A 120 5.61 20.68 10.75
CA GLU A 120 7.01 21.00 10.98
C GLU A 120 7.27 22.51 11.02
N LEU A 121 8.16 22.94 11.93
CA LEU A 121 8.54 24.35 12.06
C LEU A 121 9.63 24.74 11.07
N GLU A 122 10.46 23.80 10.67
CA GLU A 122 11.53 23.98 9.68
C GLU A 122 11.18 23.15 8.44
N PRO A 123 10.78 23.77 7.31
CA PRO A 123 10.38 23.06 6.10
C PRO A 123 11.41 22.05 5.62
N GLY A 124 10.97 20.80 5.36
CA GLY A 124 11.83 19.70 4.91
C GLY A 124 12.56 18.96 6.03
N SER A 125 12.41 19.39 7.29
CA SER A 125 13.06 18.70 8.43
C SER A 125 12.48 17.31 8.68
N ALA A 126 11.20 17.12 8.43
CA ALA A 126 10.53 15.83 8.58
C ALA A 126 11.00 14.83 7.52
N ASP A 127 11.08 15.25 6.26
CA ASP A 127 11.57 14.41 5.16
C ASP A 127 13.05 14.04 5.38
N ALA A 128 13.90 15.00 5.77
CA ALA A 128 15.31 14.73 6.09
C ALA A 128 15.47 13.76 7.28
N ALA A 129 14.61 13.85 8.29
CA ALA A 129 14.60 12.92 9.41
C ALA A 129 14.11 11.53 9.00
N PHE A 130 13.15 11.45 8.09
CA PHE A 130 12.64 10.21 7.52
C PHE A 130 13.73 9.50 6.71
N ASP A 131 14.40 10.18 5.78
CA ASP A 131 15.49 9.62 4.97
C ASP A 131 16.60 9.06 5.87
N LYS A 132 17.03 9.85 6.85
CA LYS A 132 18.00 9.40 7.87
C LYS A 132 17.51 8.18 8.66
N SER A 133 16.20 8.10 8.89
CA SER A 133 15.58 6.97 9.59
C SER A 133 15.62 5.70 8.74
N ILE A 134 15.31 5.78 7.46
CA ILE A 134 15.41 4.67 6.51
C ILE A 134 16.86 4.18 6.42
N ASP A 135 17.82 5.09 6.28
CA ASP A 135 19.25 4.76 6.25
C ASP A 135 19.71 4.04 7.53
N ALA A 136 19.22 4.46 8.69
CA ALA A 136 19.56 3.82 9.97
C ALA A 136 19.02 2.38 10.05
N VAL A 137 17.81 2.12 9.54
CA VAL A 137 17.20 0.78 9.49
C VAL A 137 17.97 -0.11 8.50
N ILE A 138 18.27 0.39 7.30
CA ILE A 138 19.03 -0.33 6.26
C ILE A 138 20.46 -0.61 6.74
N GLY A 139 21.13 0.38 7.30
CA GLY A 139 22.48 0.22 7.85
C GLY A 139 22.51 -0.81 8.98
N GLY A 140 21.51 -0.80 9.86
CA GLY A 140 21.34 -1.81 10.90
C GLY A 140 21.13 -3.21 10.34
N LEU A 141 20.30 -3.35 9.30
CA LEU A 141 20.06 -4.62 8.61
C LEU A 141 21.36 -5.20 8.03
N ARG A 142 22.16 -4.38 7.34
CA ARG A 142 23.45 -4.78 6.73
C ARG A 142 24.45 -5.26 7.78
N GLN A 143 24.52 -4.60 8.94
CA GLN A 143 25.51 -4.89 9.99
C GLN A 143 25.11 -6.07 10.89
N GLY A 144 23.84 -6.27 11.18
CA GLY A 144 23.42 -7.23 12.20
C GLY A 144 22.07 -7.90 11.98
N GLY A 145 21.60 -7.99 10.74
CA GLY A 145 20.32 -8.62 10.39
C GLY A 145 19.15 -8.00 11.17
N ILE A 146 18.19 -8.83 11.63
CA ILE A 146 17.00 -8.36 12.37
C ILE A 146 17.38 -7.64 13.68
N GLY A 147 18.39 -8.11 14.39
CA GLY A 147 18.87 -7.47 15.63
C GLY A 147 19.44 -6.08 15.37
N GLY A 148 20.24 -5.95 14.30
CA GLY A 148 20.77 -4.66 13.84
C GLY A 148 19.66 -3.74 13.34
N MET A 149 18.69 -4.26 12.59
CA MET A 149 17.52 -3.51 12.12
C MET A 149 16.71 -2.91 13.27
N LYS A 150 16.45 -3.67 14.34
CA LYS A 150 15.79 -3.17 15.56
C LYS A 150 16.58 -2.04 16.22
N LYS A 151 17.93 -2.13 16.26
CA LYS A 151 18.79 -1.05 16.78
C LYS A 151 18.74 0.18 15.87
N GLY A 152 18.76 -0.03 14.54
CA GLY A 152 18.57 1.02 13.55
C GLY A 152 17.22 1.72 13.70
N PHE A 153 16.15 0.96 13.88
CA PHE A 153 14.81 1.50 14.08
C PHE A 153 14.67 2.33 15.37
N LYS A 154 15.34 1.96 16.45
CA LYS A 154 15.41 2.83 17.65
C LYS A 154 16.07 4.19 17.34
N LYS A 155 17.14 4.20 16.53
CA LYS A 155 17.77 5.45 16.08
C LYS A 155 16.84 6.23 15.15
N ALA A 156 16.10 5.54 14.29
CA ALA A 156 15.10 6.14 13.41
C ALA A 156 14.00 6.87 14.20
N ILE A 157 13.43 6.23 15.23
CA ILE A 157 12.43 6.87 16.09
C ILE A 157 13.02 8.08 16.82
N ALA A 158 14.28 8.01 17.28
CA ALA A 158 14.95 9.16 17.88
C ALA A 158 15.19 10.30 16.89
N SER A 159 15.45 9.99 15.61
CA SER A 159 15.55 10.99 14.53
C SER A 159 14.19 11.67 14.30
N MET A 160 13.10 10.92 14.21
CA MET A 160 11.75 11.50 14.07
C MET A 160 11.35 12.35 15.28
N LEU A 161 11.74 11.95 16.51
CA LEU A 161 11.51 12.72 17.73
C LEU A 161 12.24 14.07 17.74
N SER A 162 13.35 14.21 17.02
CA SER A 162 14.13 15.44 16.99
C SER A 162 13.49 16.55 16.13
N VAL A 163 12.53 16.21 15.29
CA VAL A 163 11.82 17.18 14.44
C VAL A 163 10.93 18.04 15.31
N LYS A 164 11.07 19.36 15.17
CA LYS A 164 10.22 20.33 15.87
C LYS A 164 8.94 20.55 15.05
N TYR A 165 7.79 20.45 15.70
CA TYR A 165 6.48 20.66 15.07
C TYR A 165 5.51 21.37 16.02
N ASP A 166 4.51 22.06 15.45
CA ASP A 166 3.43 22.74 16.19
C ASP A 166 2.06 22.21 15.74
N ARG A 167 1.40 21.48 16.62
CA ARG A 167 0.04 20.95 16.41
C ARG A 167 -1.05 21.70 17.19
N SER A 168 -0.76 22.93 17.63
CA SER A 168 -1.75 23.77 18.35
C SER A 168 -3.00 24.06 17.51
N LYS A 169 -2.85 24.06 16.17
CA LYS A 169 -3.96 24.20 15.22
C LYS A 169 -4.08 22.92 14.38
N PRO A 170 -4.88 21.95 14.80
CA PRO A 170 -5.02 20.69 14.06
C PRO A 170 -5.62 20.94 12.67
N ARG A 171 -5.07 20.25 11.67
CA ARG A 171 -5.58 20.27 10.29
C ARG A 171 -6.72 19.28 10.13
N PRO A 172 -7.66 19.53 9.20
CA PRO A 172 -8.64 18.50 8.83
C PRO A 172 -7.93 17.27 8.28
N THR A 173 -8.40 16.09 8.70
CA THR A 173 -7.84 14.82 8.23
C THR A 173 -8.53 14.34 6.97
N VAL A 174 -7.77 13.75 6.06
CA VAL A 174 -8.26 13.02 4.89
C VAL A 174 -7.65 11.63 4.88
N LEU A 175 -8.48 10.61 4.68
CA LEU A 175 -8.03 9.24 4.49
C LEU A 175 -7.88 8.95 3.00
N ILE A 176 -6.70 8.48 2.60
CA ILE A 176 -6.43 7.94 1.27
C ILE A 176 -6.51 6.42 1.35
N VAL A 177 -7.35 5.81 0.52
CA VAL A 177 -7.48 4.37 0.35
C VAL A 177 -7.63 4.04 -1.13
N GLY A 178 -7.56 2.79 -1.50
CA GLY A 178 -7.76 2.34 -2.87
C GLY A 178 -6.80 1.23 -3.25
N GLU A 179 -6.41 1.22 -4.50
CA GLU A 179 -5.49 0.22 -5.04
C GLU A 179 -4.05 0.48 -4.54
N TYR A 180 -3.36 -0.58 -4.14
CA TYR A 180 -2.09 -0.47 -3.41
C TYR A 180 -0.95 0.16 -4.22
N LEU A 181 -0.83 -0.13 -5.53
CA LEU A 181 0.18 0.54 -6.34
C LEU A 181 -0.11 2.04 -6.41
N LEU A 182 -1.36 2.43 -6.65
CA LEU A 182 -1.71 3.85 -6.67
C LEU A 182 -1.49 4.53 -5.31
N ASN A 183 -1.79 3.86 -4.20
CA ASN A 183 -1.56 4.45 -2.88
C ASN A 183 -0.08 4.75 -2.65
N PHE A 184 0.81 3.80 -2.95
CA PHE A 184 2.23 3.89 -2.57
C PHE A 184 3.17 4.29 -3.70
N HIS A 185 2.67 4.63 -4.89
CA HIS A 185 3.49 5.03 -6.04
C HIS A 185 3.23 6.49 -6.43
N PRO A 186 4.06 7.45 -5.97
CA PRO A 186 3.82 8.88 -6.20
C PRO A 186 3.66 9.26 -7.67
N GLY A 187 4.47 8.65 -8.55
CA GLY A 187 4.36 8.88 -10.00
C GLY A 187 3.03 8.41 -10.60
N ALA A 188 2.43 7.35 -10.06
CA ALA A 188 1.15 6.82 -10.53
C ALA A 188 -0.03 7.65 -10.02
N ASN A 189 0.02 8.13 -8.78
CA ASN A 189 -1.04 8.91 -8.15
C ASN A 189 -0.84 10.44 -8.26
N ARG A 190 0.21 10.89 -8.96
CA ARG A 190 0.52 12.32 -9.17
C ARG A 190 0.83 13.07 -7.87
N ASP A 191 1.61 12.46 -6.98
CA ASP A 191 1.99 13.03 -5.68
C ASP A 191 0.79 13.47 -4.83
N MET A 192 -0.28 12.66 -4.84
CA MET A 192 -1.57 12.95 -4.21
C MET A 192 -1.42 13.34 -2.73
N GLU A 193 -0.57 12.64 -2.00
CA GLU A 193 -0.31 12.90 -0.58
C GLU A 193 0.22 14.32 -0.39
N LEU A 194 1.29 14.69 -1.11
CA LEU A 194 1.88 16.03 -1.03
C LEU A 194 0.93 17.12 -1.51
N TYR A 195 0.13 16.84 -2.56
CA TYR A 195 -0.86 17.78 -3.04
C TYR A 195 -1.88 18.14 -1.94
N LEU A 196 -2.41 17.15 -1.24
CA LEU A 196 -3.39 17.35 -0.16
C LEU A 196 -2.76 18.02 1.07
N GLU A 197 -1.53 17.62 1.45
CA GLU A 197 -0.79 18.25 2.57
C GLU A 197 -0.49 19.74 2.29
N ASN A 198 -0.02 20.08 1.09
CA ASN A 198 0.23 21.46 0.66
C ASN A 198 -1.05 22.28 0.66
N ASN A 199 -2.20 21.63 0.52
CA ASN A 199 -3.51 22.24 0.67
C ASN A 199 -4.05 22.18 2.11
N GLY A 200 -3.18 22.01 3.11
CA GLY A 200 -3.49 22.18 4.54
C GLY A 200 -4.29 21.05 5.17
N LEU A 201 -4.20 19.85 4.66
CA LEU A 201 -4.78 18.65 5.24
C LEU A 201 -3.73 17.79 5.96
N GLU A 202 -4.15 16.98 6.90
CA GLU A 202 -3.36 15.89 7.49
C GLU A 202 -3.77 14.58 6.83
N ILE A 203 -2.80 13.83 6.34
CA ILE A 203 -3.05 12.58 5.60
C ILE A 203 -3.10 11.40 6.56
N ILE A 204 -4.11 10.56 6.38
CA ILE A 204 -4.17 9.20 6.91
C ILE A 204 -4.09 8.27 5.70
N GLU A 205 -3.26 7.25 5.77
CA GLU A 205 -3.15 6.26 4.71
C GLU A 205 -3.17 4.85 5.30
N ALA A 206 -3.75 3.90 4.54
CA ALA A 206 -3.70 2.49 4.90
C ALA A 206 -2.24 2.02 4.95
N ARG A 207 -1.94 1.05 5.80
CA ARG A 207 -0.58 0.48 5.90
C ARG A 207 -0.33 -0.55 4.82
N MET A 208 0.86 -0.57 4.25
CA MET A 208 1.24 -1.56 3.26
C MET A 208 1.14 -3.00 3.80
N THR A 209 1.42 -3.19 5.09
CA THR A 209 1.34 -4.51 5.72
C THR A 209 -0.08 -5.04 5.90
N ASP A 210 -1.12 -4.21 5.76
CA ASP A 210 -2.50 -4.65 6.03
C ASP A 210 -3.02 -5.65 4.99
N VAL A 211 -2.59 -5.58 3.74
CA VAL A 211 -2.92 -6.58 2.72
C VAL A 211 -2.37 -7.96 3.07
N ILE A 212 -1.17 -8.02 3.66
CA ILE A 212 -0.54 -9.27 4.09
C ILE A 212 -1.28 -9.82 5.32
N ARG A 213 -1.54 -8.97 6.32
CA ARG A 213 -2.27 -9.33 7.53
C ARG A 213 -3.69 -9.82 7.22
N LYS A 214 -4.38 -9.14 6.28
CA LYS A 214 -5.70 -9.52 5.78
C LYS A 214 -5.70 -10.93 5.20
N THR A 215 -4.67 -11.29 4.42
CA THR A 215 -4.57 -12.61 3.79
C THR A 215 -4.58 -13.74 4.83
N TYR A 216 -3.83 -13.61 5.93
CA TYR A 216 -3.84 -14.60 7.01
C TYR A 216 -5.17 -14.62 7.78
N PHE A 217 -5.77 -13.46 8.00
CA PHE A 217 -7.10 -13.38 8.63
C PHE A 217 -8.16 -14.05 7.78
N TYR A 218 -8.19 -13.75 6.48
CA TYR A 218 -9.15 -14.29 5.54
C TYR A 218 -9.11 -15.81 5.46
N GLN A 219 -7.92 -16.41 5.37
CA GLN A 219 -7.77 -17.84 5.33
C GLN A 219 -8.34 -18.55 6.57
N ARG A 220 -8.19 -17.93 7.75
CA ARG A 220 -8.78 -18.45 9.00
C ARG A 220 -10.30 -18.28 9.05
N SER A 221 -10.80 -17.15 8.59
CA SER A 221 -12.24 -16.88 8.54
C SER A 221 -12.94 -17.85 7.59
N GLN A 222 -12.37 -18.12 6.41
CA GLN A 222 -12.90 -19.14 5.50
C GLN A 222 -12.97 -20.53 6.13
N GLN A 223 -11.93 -20.93 6.87
CA GLN A 223 -11.95 -22.24 7.55
C GLN A 223 -13.03 -22.32 8.63
N ARG A 224 -13.23 -21.23 9.36
CA ARG A 224 -14.18 -21.16 10.47
C ARG A 224 -15.62 -21.04 10.00
N GLU A 225 -15.90 -20.15 9.06
CA GLU A 225 -17.25 -19.75 8.66
C GLU A 225 -17.79 -20.60 7.50
N TYR A 226 -16.94 -20.92 6.52
CA TYR A 226 -17.35 -21.71 5.36
C TYR A 226 -16.85 -23.17 5.40
N LYS A 227 -16.21 -23.59 6.52
CA LYS A 227 -15.69 -24.96 6.69
C LYS A 227 -14.76 -25.41 5.55
N VAL A 228 -14.05 -24.46 4.91
CA VAL A 228 -13.11 -24.77 3.83
C VAL A 228 -12.00 -25.65 4.37
N HIS A 229 -11.90 -26.86 3.82
CA HIS A 229 -10.86 -27.80 4.20
C HIS A 229 -9.53 -27.43 3.54
N ARG A 230 -8.50 -27.26 4.35
CA ARG A 230 -7.12 -27.06 3.88
C ARG A 230 -6.23 -28.17 4.45
N PRO A 231 -5.22 -28.63 3.70
CA PRO A 231 -4.25 -29.60 4.20
C PRO A 231 -3.57 -29.11 5.49
N LEU A 232 -3.25 -30.05 6.39
CA LEU A 232 -2.63 -29.74 7.67
C LEU A 232 -1.30 -28.95 7.54
N PRO A 233 -0.39 -29.29 6.60
CA PRO A 233 0.83 -28.50 6.39
C PRO A 233 0.55 -27.05 6.04
N THR A 234 -0.45 -26.78 5.20
CA THR A 234 -0.86 -25.41 4.83
C THR A 234 -1.40 -24.64 6.03
N LYS A 235 -2.24 -25.27 6.86
CA LYS A 235 -2.75 -24.67 8.11
C LYS A 235 -1.62 -24.30 9.06
N LEU A 236 -0.67 -25.20 9.24
CA LEU A 236 0.47 -24.99 10.13
C LEU A 236 1.36 -23.85 9.62
N ASN A 237 1.71 -23.88 8.34
CA ASN A 237 2.52 -22.82 7.72
C ASN A 237 1.85 -21.44 7.85
N ASN A 238 0.55 -21.34 7.57
CA ASN A 238 -0.20 -20.09 7.69
C ASN A 238 -0.24 -19.58 9.14
N SER A 239 -0.39 -20.50 10.11
CA SER A 239 -0.41 -20.13 11.54
C SER A 239 0.96 -19.66 12.02
N ILE A 240 2.03 -20.28 11.57
CA ILE A 240 3.41 -19.88 11.89
C ILE A 240 3.70 -18.51 11.27
N SER A 241 3.34 -18.31 10.00
CA SER A 241 3.56 -17.06 9.31
C SER A 241 2.78 -15.90 9.96
N ASP A 242 1.53 -16.10 10.32
CA ASP A 242 0.72 -15.11 11.02
C ASP A 242 1.29 -14.77 12.41
N ALA A 243 1.67 -15.79 13.19
CA ALA A 243 2.30 -15.56 14.49
C ALA A 243 3.62 -14.79 14.38
N PHE A 244 4.40 -15.09 13.34
CA PHE A 244 5.64 -14.40 13.07
C PHE A 244 5.43 -12.94 12.65
N PHE A 245 4.47 -12.68 11.77
CA PHE A 245 4.09 -11.32 11.39
C PHE A 245 3.58 -10.52 12.60
N LYS A 246 2.77 -11.14 13.44
CA LYS A 246 2.33 -10.52 14.69
C LYS A 246 3.51 -10.17 15.60
N LEU A 247 4.48 -11.07 15.75
CA LEU A 247 5.69 -10.80 16.54
C LEU A 247 6.49 -9.62 15.98
N ALA A 248 6.58 -9.51 14.65
CA ALA A 248 7.25 -8.40 13.99
C ALA A 248 6.54 -7.06 14.26
N HIS A 249 5.22 -7.01 14.16
CA HIS A 249 4.42 -5.84 14.51
C HIS A 249 4.56 -5.47 16.00
N ASP A 250 4.39 -6.42 16.91
CA ASP A 250 4.52 -6.19 18.36
C ASP A 250 5.92 -5.63 18.72
N ALA A 251 6.96 -6.12 18.04
CA ALA A 251 8.33 -5.63 18.23
C ALA A 251 8.51 -4.20 17.69
N THR A 252 7.89 -3.88 16.56
CA THR A 252 7.88 -2.54 15.98
C THR A 252 7.12 -1.57 16.87
N ASP A 253 5.90 -1.92 17.27
CA ASP A 253 5.04 -1.11 18.15
C ASP A 253 5.73 -0.78 19.47
N LYS A 254 6.41 -1.76 20.07
CA LYS A 254 7.17 -1.56 21.33
C LYS A 254 8.23 -0.47 21.20
N ILE A 255 8.86 -0.35 20.04
CA ILE A 255 9.89 0.68 19.80
C ILE A 255 9.24 2.00 19.40
N ALA A 256 8.28 1.95 18.48
CA ALA A 256 7.64 3.14 17.90
C ALA A 256 6.82 3.94 18.93
N LYS A 257 6.26 3.29 19.94
CA LYS A 257 5.56 3.94 21.07
C LYS A 257 6.41 4.94 21.88
N ALA A 258 7.72 4.97 21.67
CA ALA A 258 8.56 6.03 22.21
C ALA A 258 8.23 7.41 21.59
N HIS A 259 7.64 7.44 20.40
CA HIS A 259 7.18 8.69 19.77
C HIS A 259 5.72 8.97 20.14
N PRO A 260 5.39 10.17 20.68
CA PRO A 260 4.04 10.48 21.20
C PRO A 260 2.95 10.49 20.15
N LEU A 261 3.28 10.73 18.87
CA LEU A 261 2.32 10.71 17.77
C LEU A 261 2.09 9.32 17.19
N TYR A 262 2.87 8.30 17.58
CA TYR A 262 2.68 6.95 17.05
C TYR A 262 1.40 6.31 17.57
N THR A 263 0.63 5.72 16.67
CA THR A 263 -0.57 4.96 17.01
C THR A 263 -0.42 3.52 16.50
N PRO A 264 -0.46 2.50 17.36
CA PRO A 264 -0.43 1.12 16.91
C PRO A 264 -1.55 0.82 15.91
N PRO A 265 -1.32 -0.07 14.92
CA PRO A 265 -2.34 -0.43 13.96
C PRO A 265 -3.55 -1.07 14.64
N CYS A 266 -4.72 -0.87 14.06
CA CYS A 266 -5.92 -1.60 14.45
C CYS A 266 -5.68 -3.12 14.34
N ARG A 267 -6.28 -3.90 15.21
CA ARG A 267 -6.23 -5.35 15.11
C ARG A 267 -6.96 -5.79 13.84
N MET A 268 -6.34 -6.66 13.05
CA MET A 268 -6.89 -7.04 11.74
C MET A 268 -8.35 -7.57 11.82
N PRO A 269 -8.73 -8.43 12.80
CA PRO A 269 -10.13 -8.83 12.93
C PRO A 269 -11.09 -7.65 13.16
N GLU A 270 -10.70 -6.70 13.99
CA GLU A 270 -11.51 -5.51 14.30
C GLU A 270 -11.62 -4.59 13.07
N LEU A 271 -10.51 -4.38 12.37
CA LEU A 271 -10.49 -3.56 11.16
C LEU A 271 -11.40 -4.16 10.09
N VAL A 272 -11.20 -5.43 9.75
CA VAL A 272 -11.94 -6.06 8.64
C VAL A 272 -13.42 -6.20 8.97
N GLN A 273 -13.79 -6.55 10.21
CA GLN A 273 -15.18 -6.61 10.65
C GLN A 273 -15.89 -5.24 10.64
N ALA A 274 -15.13 -4.15 10.66
CA ALA A 274 -15.73 -2.82 10.50
C ALA A 274 -16.46 -2.67 9.15
N SER A 275 -16.12 -3.46 8.13
CA SER A 275 -16.80 -3.47 6.82
C SER A 275 -18.18 -4.12 6.81
N ASP A 276 -18.52 -4.96 7.79
CA ASP A 276 -19.74 -5.80 7.81
C ASP A 276 -21.06 -5.05 7.57
N PRO A 277 -21.24 -3.78 7.96
CA PRO A 277 -22.44 -3.03 7.60
C PRO A 277 -22.64 -2.78 6.10
N ILE A 278 -21.60 -3.00 5.28
CA ILE A 278 -21.59 -2.74 3.84
C ILE A 278 -21.29 -4.01 3.07
N ILE A 279 -20.19 -4.69 3.42
CA ILE A 279 -19.74 -5.91 2.77
C ILE A 279 -19.16 -6.84 3.84
N HIS A 280 -19.49 -8.10 3.75
CA HIS A 280 -19.05 -9.09 4.73
C HIS A 280 -17.52 -9.21 4.76
N HIS A 281 -16.95 -9.32 5.95
CA HIS A 281 -15.49 -9.38 6.18
C HIS A 281 -14.77 -10.57 5.51
N THR A 282 -15.51 -11.54 5.01
CA THR A 282 -14.97 -12.67 4.23
C THR A 282 -14.89 -12.39 2.73
N PHE A 283 -15.28 -11.21 2.28
CA PHE A 283 -15.10 -10.81 0.88
C PHE A 283 -13.61 -10.77 0.52
N ASP A 284 -13.22 -11.53 -0.50
CA ASP A 284 -11.82 -11.67 -0.92
C ASP A 284 -11.64 -11.35 -2.41
N ALA A 285 -11.50 -10.07 -2.70
CA ALA A 285 -11.04 -9.62 -4.01
C ALA A 285 -9.95 -8.58 -3.78
N GLY A 286 -8.69 -8.99 -3.87
CA GLY A 286 -7.53 -8.12 -3.61
C GLY A 286 -7.63 -7.40 -2.27
N GLU A 287 -7.49 -6.09 -2.30
CA GLU A 287 -7.64 -5.18 -1.15
C GLU A 287 -9.10 -4.80 -0.84
N GLY A 288 -10.06 -5.30 -1.64
CA GLY A 288 -11.44 -4.80 -1.65
C GLY A 288 -12.11 -4.62 -0.29
N VAL A 289 -12.00 -5.59 0.62
CA VAL A 289 -12.60 -5.49 1.96
C VAL A 289 -11.92 -4.41 2.82
N LEU A 290 -10.65 -4.09 2.58
CA LEU A 290 -9.92 -3.09 3.35
C LEU A 290 -10.42 -1.67 3.07
N ILE A 291 -10.89 -1.38 1.86
CA ILE A 291 -11.38 -0.05 1.50
C ILE A 291 -12.54 0.40 2.40
N PRO A 292 -13.69 -0.32 2.46
CA PRO A 292 -14.76 0.04 3.39
C PRO A 292 -14.37 -0.11 4.86
N ALA A 293 -13.50 -1.07 5.19
CA ALA A 293 -13.04 -1.28 6.55
C ALA A 293 -12.29 -0.05 7.10
N GLU A 294 -11.34 0.47 6.35
CA GLU A 294 -10.57 1.68 6.70
C GLU A 294 -11.48 2.92 6.77
N ILE A 295 -12.34 3.10 5.76
CA ILE A 295 -13.27 4.23 5.75
C ILE A 295 -14.16 4.20 7.00
N LEU A 296 -14.80 3.06 7.32
CA LEU A 296 -15.71 2.95 8.47
C LEU A 296 -14.95 3.05 9.79
N HIS A 297 -13.75 2.48 9.87
CA HIS A 297 -12.90 2.58 11.06
C HIS A 297 -12.53 4.03 11.38
N HIS A 298 -12.11 4.80 10.36
CA HIS A 298 -11.74 6.20 10.53
C HIS A 298 -12.95 7.13 10.62
N ALA A 299 -14.06 6.81 9.97
CA ALA A 299 -15.32 7.55 10.13
C ALA A 299 -15.83 7.52 11.56
N LYS A 300 -15.77 6.36 12.24
CA LYS A 300 -16.09 6.23 13.66
C LYS A 300 -15.21 7.09 14.55
N ARG A 301 -13.99 7.41 14.12
CA ARG A 301 -13.01 8.26 14.82
C ARG A 301 -13.07 9.73 14.42
N GLY A 302 -14.05 10.10 13.59
CA GLY A 302 -14.30 11.48 13.22
C GLY A 302 -13.69 11.94 11.90
N CYS A 303 -12.97 11.10 11.15
CA CYS A 303 -12.60 11.44 9.78
C CYS A 303 -13.86 11.57 8.90
N ARG A 304 -13.89 12.57 8.04
CA ARG A 304 -15.04 12.86 7.16
C ARG A 304 -14.68 13.09 5.70
N ALA A 305 -13.39 13.12 5.38
CA ALA A 305 -12.92 13.25 4.01
C ALA A 305 -12.17 11.96 3.62
N PHE A 306 -12.59 11.37 2.50
CA PHE A 306 -12.10 10.09 2.00
C PHE A 306 -11.81 10.19 0.52
N VAL A 307 -10.59 9.90 0.12
CA VAL A 307 -10.16 9.79 -1.27
C VAL A 307 -9.93 8.31 -1.58
N ILE A 308 -10.58 7.81 -2.62
CA ILE A 308 -10.42 6.43 -3.07
C ILE A 308 -9.67 6.46 -4.40
N LEU A 309 -8.43 5.99 -4.40
CA LEU A 309 -7.61 5.92 -5.61
C LEU A 309 -7.98 4.67 -6.41
N GLN A 310 -8.69 4.89 -7.51
CA GLN A 310 -9.30 3.84 -8.31
C GLN A 310 -8.65 3.77 -9.69
N PRO A 311 -7.83 2.74 -9.98
CA PRO A 311 -7.29 2.59 -11.32
C PRO A 311 -8.32 1.99 -12.27
N PHE A 312 -8.26 2.39 -13.54
CA PHE A 312 -9.04 1.77 -14.60
C PHE A 312 -8.83 0.25 -14.61
N GLY A 313 -9.91 -0.49 -14.78
CA GLY A 313 -9.89 -1.95 -14.87
C GLY A 313 -9.57 -2.71 -13.58
N CYS A 314 -9.51 -2.04 -12.43
CA CYS A 314 -9.33 -2.69 -11.14
C CYS A 314 -10.67 -3.20 -10.60
N LEU A 315 -10.88 -4.52 -10.63
CA LEU A 315 -12.12 -5.15 -10.16
C LEU A 315 -12.45 -4.80 -8.69
N PRO A 316 -11.54 -5.02 -7.71
CA PRO A 316 -11.83 -4.74 -6.31
C PRO A 316 -12.28 -3.29 -6.10
N ASN A 317 -11.59 -2.33 -6.71
CA ASN A 317 -11.90 -0.92 -6.53
C ASN A 317 -13.22 -0.48 -7.20
N HIS A 318 -13.55 -1.02 -8.36
CA HIS A 318 -14.84 -0.73 -8.98
C HIS A 318 -16.01 -1.27 -8.14
N VAL A 319 -15.88 -2.50 -7.63
CA VAL A 319 -16.94 -3.14 -6.83
C VAL A 319 -17.07 -2.51 -5.44
N VAL A 320 -15.96 -2.37 -4.70
CA VAL A 320 -15.99 -1.96 -3.28
C VAL A 320 -15.40 -0.58 -3.00
N GLY A 321 -14.77 0.06 -3.96
CA GLY A 321 -14.40 1.47 -3.86
C GLY A 321 -15.56 2.37 -4.28
N ARG A 322 -16.01 2.24 -5.51
CA ARG A 322 -17.09 3.06 -6.08
C ARG A 322 -18.48 2.53 -5.75
N GLY A 323 -18.68 1.21 -5.86
CA GLY A 323 -19.99 0.58 -5.70
C GLY A 323 -20.61 0.75 -4.32
N ILE A 324 -19.80 0.91 -3.28
CA ILE A 324 -20.27 1.09 -1.89
C ILE A 324 -20.51 2.56 -1.50
N SER A 325 -20.16 3.54 -2.35
CA SER A 325 -20.17 4.97 -1.99
C SER A 325 -21.55 5.45 -1.53
N LYS A 326 -22.63 4.94 -2.13
CA LYS A 326 -24.00 5.26 -1.71
C LYS A 326 -24.25 4.79 -0.28
N ARG A 327 -23.90 3.54 0.04
CA ARG A 327 -24.12 2.97 1.36
C ARG A 327 -23.28 3.67 2.44
N LEU A 328 -22.05 4.05 2.11
CA LEU A 328 -21.21 4.87 2.99
C LEU A 328 -21.87 6.22 3.33
N LYS A 329 -22.46 6.87 2.32
CA LYS A 329 -23.20 8.14 2.50
C LYS A 329 -24.45 7.98 3.34
N GLU A 330 -25.15 6.86 3.27
CA GLU A 330 -26.30 6.57 4.14
C GLU A 330 -25.88 6.42 5.60
N LEU A 331 -24.72 5.75 5.84
CA LEU A 331 -24.19 5.56 7.20
C LEU A 331 -23.56 6.85 7.79
N TYR A 332 -22.92 7.65 6.93
CA TYR A 332 -22.25 8.90 7.29
C TYR A 332 -22.61 10.00 6.28
N PRO A 333 -23.78 10.65 6.43
CA PRO A 333 -24.26 11.66 5.48
C PRO A 333 -23.34 12.86 5.33
N ASP A 334 -22.60 13.22 6.37
CA ASP A 334 -21.61 14.28 6.41
C ASP A 334 -20.25 13.90 5.81
N ALA A 335 -20.03 12.60 5.52
CA ALA A 335 -18.78 12.13 4.91
C ALA A 335 -18.67 12.56 3.45
N GLN A 336 -17.48 13.03 3.08
CA GLN A 336 -17.12 13.33 1.70
C GLN A 336 -16.32 12.15 1.15
N ILE A 337 -16.92 11.43 0.21
CA ILE A 337 -16.33 10.25 -0.40
C ILE A 337 -16.04 10.58 -1.85
N LEU A 338 -14.78 10.58 -2.21
CA LEU A 338 -14.29 10.98 -3.52
C LEU A 338 -13.54 9.83 -4.20
N PRO A 339 -14.23 8.98 -4.97
CA PRO A 339 -13.55 8.04 -5.85
C PRO A 339 -12.90 8.81 -7.01
N LEU A 340 -11.60 8.62 -7.21
CA LEU A 340 -10.83 9.21 -8.31
C LEU A 340 -10.39 8.12 -9.26
N ASP A 341 -10.79 8.24 -10.53
CA ASP A 341 -10.43 7.31 -11.58
C ASP A 341 -9.06 7.70 -12.18
N PHE A 342 -8.15 6.74 -12.21
CA PHE A 342 -6.81 6.86 -12.80
C PHE A 342 -6.68 5.96 -14.00
N ASP A 343 -6.28 6.53 -15.10
CA ASP A 343 -5.91 5.84 -16.33
C ASP A 343 -4.77 6.60 -17.04
N PRO A 344 -4.17 6.05 -18.10
CA PRO A 344 -3.10 6.73 -18.82
C PRO A 344 -3.46 8.12 -19.33
N ASP A 345 -4.74 8.33 -19.69
CA ASP A 345 -5.25 9.54 -20.36
C ASP A 345 -5.83 10.57 -19.40
N VAL A 346 -5.93 10.25 -18.10
CA VAL A 346 -6.58 11.12 -17.14
C VAL A 346 -5.86 12.46 -17.04
N SER A 347 -6.59 13.53 -17.31
CA SER A 347 -6.11 14.88 -17.07
C SER A 347 -6.06 15.17 -15.56
N PHE A 348 -4.89 15.58 -15.06
CA PHE A 348 -4.76 15.97 -13.66
C PHE A 348 -5.70 17.12 -13.29
N ALA A 349 -6.01 18.00 -14.23
CA ALA A 349 -6.95 19.10 -14.00
C ALA A 349 -8.35 18.62 -13.56
N ASN A 350 -8.83 17.49 -14.13
CA ASN A 350 -10.11 16.90 -13.71
C ASN A 350 -10.03 16.34 -12.28
N ILE A 351 -8.92 15.68 -11.94
CA ILE A 351 -8.66 15.19 -10.59
C ILE A 351 -8.56 16.37 -9.62
N GLU A 352 -7.78 17.40 -9.97
CA GLU A 352 -7.55 18.59 -9.17
C GLU A 352 -8.84 19.33 -8.84
N ASN A 353 -9.70 19.59 -9.82
CA ASN A 353 -10.99 20.24 -9.61
C ASN A 353 -11.85 19.50 -8.57
N ARG A 354 -11.87 18.18 -8.62
CA ARG A 354 -12.62 17.34 -7.67
C ARG A 354 -11.98 17.38 -6.28
N LEU A 355 -10.65 17.36 -6.20
CA LEU A 355 -9.91 17.49 -4.94
C LEU A 355 -10.13 18.85 -4.30
N GLN A 356 -10.12 19.96 -5.07
CA GLN A 356 -10.38 21.30 -4.54
C GLN A 356 -11.77 21.39 -3.87
N MET A 357 -12.78 20.75 -4.45
CA MET A 357 -14.11 20.69 -3.81
C MET A 357 -14.07 19.93 -2.47
N LEU A 358 -13.34 18.81 -2.40
CA LEU A 358 -13.16 18.07 -1.14
C LEU A 358 -12.40 18.91 -0.12
N ILE A 359 -11.31 19.57 -0.51
CA ILE A 359 -10.48 20.41 0.35
C ILE A 359 -11.30 21.57 0.92
N MET A 360 -12.03 22.29 0.06
CA MET A 360 -12.89 23.41 0.50
C MET A 360 -13.93 22.97 1.52
N ASN A 361 -14.53 21.81 1.33
CA ASN A 361 -15.52 21.28 2.24
C ASN A 361 -14.90 20.73 3.55
N ALA A 362 -13.74 20.07 3.48
CA ALA A 362 -13.04 19.56 4.67
C ALA A 362 -12.60 20.67 5.62
N ARG A 363 -12.35 21.89 5.09
CA ARG A 363 -11.98 23.08 5.87
C ARG A 363 -13.15 23.82 6.51
N LYS A 364 -14.40 23.54 6.11
CA LYS A 364 -15.57 24.19 6.72
C LYS A 364 -15.70 23.77 8.17
N PRO A 365 -15.98 24.72 9.09
CA PRO A 365 -16.35 24.36 10.46
C PRO A 365 -17.52 23.38 10.44
N ARG A 366 -17.46 22.37 11.27
CA ARG A 366 -18.60 21.45 11.43
C ARG A 366 -19.78 22.25 12.03
N THR A 367 -20.85 22.35 11.30
CA THR A 367 -22.14 22.76 11.89
C THR A 367 -22.56 21.63 12.81
N SER A 368 -22.55 21.92 14.12
CA SER A 368 -23.00 21.03 15.20
C SER A 368 -24.46 20.62 15.01
#